data_3cd107472c47c0650adf308fc0bd2e65
#
_entry.id   3cd107472c47c0650adf308fc0bd2e65
#
_cell.length_a   1.000
_cell.length_b   1.000
_cell.length_c   1.000
_cell.angle_alpha   90.00
_cell.angle_beta   90.00
_cell.angle_gamma   90.00
#
_symmetry.space_group_name_H-M   'P 1'
#
loop_
_entity.id
_entity.type
_entity.pdbx_description
1 polymer ?
#
loop_
_entity_poly.entity_id
_entity_poly.type
_entity_poly.pdbx_seq_one_letter_code
_entity_poly.pdbx_strand_id
1 'polypeptide(L)'
;LGNQSTKKLILAINLGVLNNFIESEKGANFLELKAYVENSEIFSSFTKRCQYRDGSPFQHVSFSDFHLYTLKGGEIQSEFLNQLFGKVFDQTDENPFYRCYKEKAQSCTHCSECPVRHNYELLFNPKVRESIINQLVEVSIKDKVVVTTREILNFIYDILVHSAFSEKDFFTKQNHFKKLEKYLEHTTPILAYEQADVSQLLNSVRKHDFLRYRTSELDEFSLSYHTSSDVRPFFEKAIKGTPYEKFSELTDHLNFVETSPDLKEKL
;
A
#
# COMPACT_ATOMS: atom_id res chain seq x y z
N LEU A 1 -36.65 -3.96 -15.79
CA LEU A 1 -37.02 -2.80 -14.95
C LEU A 1 -37.79 -1.84 -15.86
N GLY A 2 -39.11 -1.92 -15.80
CA GLY A 2 -39.98 -1.06 -16.65
C GLY A 2 -39.88 0.41 -16.22
N ASN A 3 -40.24 1.30 -17.14
CA ASN A 3 -40.16 2.77 -17.00
C ASN A 3 -40.97 3.39 -15.82
N GLN A 4 -41.49 2.57 -14.90
CA GLN A 4 -42.27 3.02 -13.74
C GLN A 4 -41.55 2.83 -12.40
N SER A 5 -40.34 2.26 -12.39
CA SER A 5 -39.60 2.05 -11.13
C SER A 5 -38.80 3.29 -10.75
N THR A 6 -39.06 3.84 -9.57
CA THR A 6 -38.23 4.89 -8.95
C THR A 6 -36.90 4.33 -8.35
N LYS A 7 -36.73 3.00 -8.36
CA LYS A 7 -35.56 2.34 -7.80
C LYS A 7 -34.39 2.45 -8.77
N LYS A 8 -33.25 2.84 -8.24
CA LYS A 8 -31.95 2.84 -8.94
C LYS A 8 -31.16 1.62 -8.52
N LEU A 9 -30.44 1.00 -9.46
CA LEU A 9 -29.53 -0.12 -9.23
C LEU A 9 -28.13 0.30 -9.62
N ILE A 10 -27.17 0.08 -8.74
CA ILE A 10 -25.74 0.19 -9.03
C ILE A 10 -25.19 -1.23 -9.10
N LEU A 11 -24.60 -1.58 -10.24
CA LEU A 11 -24.03 -2.90 -10.49
C LEU A 11 -22.54 -2.77 -10.74
N ALA A 12 -21.71 -3.38 -9.88
CA ALA A 12 -20.30 -3.55 -10.13
C ALA A 12 -20.08 -4.89 -10.84
N ILE A 13 -19.58 -4.85 -12.07
CA ILE A 13 -19.44 -6.03 -12.92
C ILE A 13 -18.17 -5.91 -13.75
N ASN A 14 -17.46 -7.02 -13.99
CA ASN A 14 -16.39 -7.02 -14.97
C ASN A 14 -16.90 -7.21 -16.40
N LEU A 15 -16.10 -6.74 -17.36
CA LEU A 15 -16.50 -6.76 -18.78
C LEU A 15 -16.75 -8.17 -19.31
N GLY A 16 -15.95 -9.16 -18.88
CA GLY A 16 -16.13 -10.54 -19.31
C GLY A 16 -17.47 -11.13 -18.83
N VAL A 17 -17.86 -10.86 -17.59
CA VAL A 17 -19.15 -11.33 -17.05
C VAL A 17 -20.31 -10.60 -17.74
N LEU A 18 -20.17 -9.29 -18.01
CA LEU A 18 -21.17 -8.52 -18.74
C LEU A 18 -21.35 -9.08 -20.16
N ASN A 19 -20.24 -9.34 -20.87
CA ASN A 19 -20.30 -9.92 -22.20
C ASN A 19 -20.98 -11.30 -22.21
N ASN A 20 -20.56 -12.18 -21.30
CA ASN A 20 -21.17 -13.53 -21.19
C ASN A 20 -22.67 -13.46 -20.86
N PHE A 21 -23.08 -12.48 -20.03
CA PHE A 21 -24.50 -12.28 -19.73
C PHE A 21 -25.27 -11.86 -20.98
N ILE A 22 -24.78 -10.84 -21.70
CA ILE A 22 -25.47 -10.30 -22.90
C ILE A 22 -25.62 -11.35 -24.01
N GLU A 23 -24.60 -12.22 -24.18
CA GLU A 23 -24.63 -13.30 -25.16
C GLU A 23 -25.41 -14.54 -24.68
N SER A 24 -25.84 -14.58 -23.41
CA SER A 24 -26.61 -15.70 -22.88
C SER A 24 -28.09 -15.65 -23.27
N GLU A 25 -28.77 -16.81 -23.22
CA GLU A 25 -30.22 -16.90 -23.41
C GLU A 25 -31.01 -15.97 -22.45
N LYS A 26 -30.47 -15.80 -21.22
CA LYS A 26 -31.07 -14.89 -20.24
C LYS A 26 -30.89 -13.42 -20.63
N GLY A 27 -29.76 -13.07 -21.18
CA GLY A 27 -29.42 -11.73 -21.67
C GLY A 27 -30.31 -11.33 -22.88
N ALA A 28 -30.72 -12.28 -23.69
CA ALA A 28 -31.63 -12.03 -24.82
C ALA A 28 -32.97 -11.37 -24.44
N ASN A 29 -33.38 -11.48 -23.17
CA ASN A 29 -34.59 -10.83 -22.66
C ASN A 29 -34.36 -9.35 -22.27
N PHE A 30 -33.09 -8.86 -22.29
CA PHE A 30 -32.72 -7.49 -21.88
C PHE A 30 -32.25 -6.65 -23.08
N LEU A 31 -33.11 -6.54 -24.09
CA LEU A 31 -32.79 -5.87 -25.37
C LEU A 31 -32.31 -4.43 -25.19
N GLU A 32 -32.91 -3.67 -24.27
CA GLU A 32 -32.49 -2.28 -24.00
C GLU A 32 -31.09 -2.22 -23.43
N LEU A 33 -30.70 -3.15 -22.54
CA LEU A 33 -29.36 -3.23 -21.99
C LEU A 33 -28.34 -3.64 -23.07
N LYS A 34 -28.71 -4.62 -23.91
CA LYS A 34 -27.85 -5.05 -25.02
C LYS A 34 -27.59 -3.90 -25.99
N ALA A 35 -28.64 -3.21 -26.42
CA ALA A 35 -28.54 -2.04 -27.30
C ALA A 35 -27.72 -0.91 -26.65
N TYR A 36 -27.86 -0.68 -25.34
CA TYR A 36 -27.07 0.32 -24.64
C TYR A 36 -25.57 -0.04 -24.63
N VAL A 37 -25.23 -1.30 -24.35
CA VAL A 37 -23.84 -1.77 -24.31
C VAL A 37 -23.18 -1.68 -25.67
N GLU A 38 -23.87 -2.09 -26.75
CA GLU A 38 -23.42 -1.99 -28.14
C GLU A 38 -23.20 -0.53 -28.57
N ASN A 39 -24.18 0.34 -28.32
CA ASN A 39 -24.14 1.75 -28.69
C ASN A 39 -23.13 2.57 -27.85
N SER A 40 -22.77 2.08 -26.68
CA SER A 40 -21.78 2.72 -25.80
C SER A 40 -20.36 2.22 -26.06
N GLU A 41 -20.20 1.25 -26.96
CA GLU A 41 -18.90 0.67 -27.31
C GLU A 41 -18.08 0.23 -26.08
N ILE A 42 -18.77 -0.28 -25.03
CA ILE A 42 -18.15 -0.62 -23.73
C ILE A 42 -17.01 -1.61 -23.88
N PHE A 43 -17.07 -2.50 -24.88
CA PHE A 43 -16.04 -3.51 -25.17
C PHE A 43 -14.96 -3.01 -26.15
N SER A 44 -15.07 -1.78 -26.62
CA SER A 44 -14.07 -1.21 -27.53
C SER A 44 -12.76 -0.96 -26.81
N SER A 45 -11.66 -1.27 -27.48
CA SER A 45 -10.31 -0.95 -26.97
C SER A 45 -9.94 0.54 -27.07
N PHE A 46 -10.76 1.32 -27.73
CA PHE A 46 -10.58 2.76 -27.83
C PHE A 46 -11.22 3.43 -26.63
N THR A 47 -10.43 4.05 -25.81
CA THR A 47 -10.84 4.78 -24.59
C THR A 47 -11.71 5.98 -24.97
N LYS A 48 -13.01 5.80 -25.01
CA LYS A 48 -13.92 6.93 -25.00
C LYS A 48 -14.25 7.24 -23.55
N ARG A 49 -13.97 8.46 -23.12
CA ARG A 49 -14.34 8.92 -21.78
C ARG A 49 -15.84 8.66 -21.56
N CYS A 50 -16.16 8.00 -20.45
CA CYS A 50 -17.54 7.82 -20.04
C CYS A 50 -18.24 9.17 -20.02
N GLN A 51 -19.22 9.36 -20.90
CA GLN A 51 -20.03 10.57 -20.92
C GLN A 51 -21.38 10.25 -20.32
N TYR A 52 -21.78 11.06 -19.34
CA TYR A 52 -23.14 11.01 -18.83
C TYR A 52 -24.11 11.30 -19.98
N ARG A 53 -25.07 10.40 -20.19
CA ARG A 53 -26.11 10.55 -21.22
C ARG A 53 -27.42 10.87 -20.53
N ASP A 54 -27.82 12.13 -20.60
CA ASP A 54 -29.12 12.57 -20.05
C ASP A 54 -30.27 11.82 -20.72
N GLY A 55 -31.25 11.40 -19.92
CA GLY A 55 -32.40 10.64 -20.38
C GLY A 55 -32.17 9.15 -20.68
N SER A 56 -30.95 8.64 -20.62
CA SER A 56 -30.66 7.21 -20.76
C SER A 56 -31.00 6.45 -19.48
N PRO A 57 -31.72 5.29 -19.58
CA PRO A 57 -32.04 4.47 -18.44
C PRO A 57 -30.82 3.79 -17.84
N PHE A 58 -29.70 3.74 -18.60
CA PHE A 58 -28.41 3.16 -18.18
C PHE A 58 -27.31 4.21 -18.23
N GLN A 59 -26.41 4.12 -17.27
CA GLN A 59 -25.17 4.86 -17.22
C GLN A 59 -24.05 3.88 -16.86
N HIS A 60 -22.85 4.11 -17.33
CA HIS A 60 -21.69 3.29 -16.95
C HIS A 60 -20.48 4.17 -16.63
N VAL A 61 -19.62 3.64 -15.81
CA VAL A 61 -18.29 4.19 -15.52
C VAL A 61 -17.31 3.05 -15.71
N SER A 62 -16.34 3.22 -16.61
CA SER A 62 -15.25 2.28 -16.78
C SER A 62 -14.08 2.69 -15.90
N PHE A 63 -13.65 1.78 -15.03
CA PHE A 63 -12.47 2.04 -14.22
C PHE A 63 -11.16 1.97 -15.03
N SER A 64 -11.18 1.41 -16.25
CA SER A 64 -10.05 1.46 -17.16
C SER A 64 -9.78 2.87 -17.73
N ASP A 65 -10.74 3.78 -17.64
CA ASP A 65 -10.60 5.17 -18.09
C ASP A 65 -9.82 6.02 -17.08
N PHE A 66 -9.59 5.50 -15.88
CA PHE A 66 -8.85 6.18 -14.83
C PHE A 66 -7.40 5.74 -14.86
N HIS A 67 -6.51 6.69 -15.14
CA HIS A 67 -5.08 6.45 -15.08
C HIS A 67 -4.59 6.45 -13.63
N LEU A 68 -3.72 5.50 -13.32
CA LEU A 68 -3.09 5.42 -12.00
C LEU A 68 -2.26 6.67 -11.70
N TYR A 69 -1.70 7.30 -12.72
CA TYR A 69 -0.85 8.48 -12.61
C TYR A 69 -0.99 9.40 -13.83
N THR A 70 -0.58 10.63 -13.66
CA THR A 70 -0.46 11.62 -14.73
C THR A 70 0.93 12.26 -14.67
N LEU A 71 1.45 12.70 -15.82
CA LEU A 71 2.69 13.45 -15.88
C LEU A 71 2.34 14.95 -16.05
N LYS A 72 2.73 15.76 -15.08
CA LYS A 72 2.59 17.21 -15.14
C LYS A 72 3.94 17.88 -14.86
N GLY A 73 4.41 18.69 -15.79
CA GLY A 73 5.69 19.40 -15.63
C GLY A 73 6.92 18.49 -15.52
N GLY A 74 6.84 17.25 -15.99
CA GLY A 74 7.90 16.24 -15.85
C GLY A 74 7.86 15.45 -14.55
N GLU A 75 6.93 15.76 -13.65
CA GLU A 75 6.74 15.05 -12.38
C GLU A 75 5.58 14.06 -12.46
N ILE A 76 5.74 12.94 -11.76
CA ILE A 76 4.70 11.92 -11.61
C ILE A 76 3.71 12.40 -10.55
N GLN A 77 2.45 12.46 -10.92
CA GLN A 77 1.37 12.77 -9.99
C GLN A 77 0.33 11.66 -10.03
N SER A 78 -0.02 11.13 -8.88
CA SER A 78 -1.09 10.14 -8.75
C SER A 78 -2.12 10.61 -7.71
N GLU A 79 -3.11 11.35 -8.17
CA GLU A 79 -4.21 11.79 -7.29
C GLU A 79 -4.96 10.60 -6.71
N PHE A 80 -5.18 9.56 -7.52
CA PHE A 80 -5.87 8.34 -7.09
C PHE A 80 -5.13 7.64 -5.95
N LEU A 81 -3.80 7.41 -6.09
CA LEU A 81 -3.02 6.78 -5.03
C LEU A 81 -2.95 7.65 -3.78
N ASN A 82 -2.76 8.96 -3.94
CA ASN A 82 -2.76 9.89 -2.81
C ASN A 82 -4.07 9.84 -2.03
N GLN A 83 -5.21 9.83 -2.73
CA GLN A 83 -6.52 9.72 -2.09
C GLN A 83 -6.73 8.35 -1.44
N LEU A 84 -6.26 7.27 -2.07
CA LEU A 84 -6.37 5.91 -1.52
C LEU A 84 -5.54 5.76 -0.24
N PHE A 85 -4.27 6.22 -0.27
CA PHE A 85 -3.42 6.23 0.91
C PHE A 85 -3.97 7.17 2.00
N GLY A 86 -4.52 8.33 1.62
CA GLY A 86 -5.20 9.22 2.55
C GLY A 86 -6.35 8.54 3.28
N LYS A 87 -7.20 7.80 2.58
CA LYS A 87 -8.30 7.04 3.20
C LYS A 87 -7.86 6.01 4.24
N VAL A 88 -6.62 5.52 4.14
CA VAL A 88 -6.08 4.55 5.11
C VAL A 88 -5.30 5.26 6.22
N PHE A 89 -4.53 6.29 5.89
CA PHE A 89 -3.51 6.84 6.80
C PHE A 89 -3.77 8.26 7.30
N ASP A 90 -4.75 9.00 6.74
CA ASP A 90 -5.02 10.35 7.22
C ASP A 90 -5.57 10.31 8.64
N GLN A 91 -5.02 11.20 9.46
CA GLN A 91 -5.30 11.27 10.89
C GLN A 91 -6.58 12.08 11.16
N THR A 92 -7.69 11.64 10.58
CA THR A 92 -9.01 12.27 10.74
C THR A 92 -10.00 11.34 11.42
N ASP A 93 -10.97 11.91 12.11
CA ASP A 93 -11.99 11.12 12.81
C ASP A 93 -12.98 10.44 11.86
N GLU A 94 -13.05 10.86 10.61
CA GLU A 94 -13.80 10.19 9.55
C GLU A 94 -13.13 8.92 9.04
N ASN A 95 -11.79 8.83 9.23
CA ASN A 95 -11.03 7.64 8.82
C ASN A 95 -11.26 6.47 9.80
N PRO A 96 -11.92 5.39 9.37
CA PRO A 96 -12.22 4.25 10.24
C PRO A 96 -10.95 3.52 10.72
N PHE A 97 -9.89 3.50 9.93
CA PHE A 97 -8.61 2.89 10.31
C PHE A 97 -7.95 3.70 11.41
N TYR A 98 -7.93 5.03 11.28
CA TYR A 98 -7.36 5.90 12.30
C TYR A 98 -8.17 5.87 13.60
N ARG A 99 -9.50 5.82 13.54
CA ARG A 99 -10.34 5.63 14.74
C ARG A 99 -10.01 4.33 15.44
N CYS A 100 -9.94 3.21 14.69
CA CYS A 100 -9.58 1.91 15.26
C CYS A 100 -8.18 1.95 15.89
N TYR A 101 -7.22 2.59 15.24
CA TYR A 101 -5.88 2.81 15.78
C TYR A 101 -5.93 3.56 17.11
N LYS A 102 -6.66 4.69 17.20
CA LYS A 102 -6.79 5.48 18.43
C LYS A 102 -7.42 4.68 19.58
N GLU A 103 -8.50 3.97 19.30
CA GLU A 103 -9.19 3.15 20.29
C GLU A 103 -8.31 2.02 20.81
N LYS A 104 -7.62 1.32 19.91
CA LYS A 104 -6.74 0.21 20.28
C LYS A 104 -5.46 0.67 20.98
N ALA A 105 -4.89 1.80 20.57
CA ALA A 105 -3.72 2.38 21.22
C ALA A 105 -3.96 2.67 22.73
N GLN A 106 -5.19 2.99 23.11
CA GLN A 106 -5.56 3.26 24.50
C GLN A 106 -5.81 1.99 25.33
N SER A 107 -6.27 0.91 24.70
CA SER A 107 -6.73 -0.31 25.38
C SER A 107 -5.75 -1.47 25.30
N CYS A 108 -4.78 -1.45 24.40
CA CYS A 108 -3.86 -2.55 24.17
C CYS A 108 -2.62 -2.43 25.07
N THR A 109 -2.39 -3.43 25.91
CA THR A 109 -1.23 -3.48 26.83
C THR A 109 0.11 -3.67 26.11
N HIS A 110 0.10 -4.11 24.86
CA HIS A 110 1.31 -4.38 24.04
C HIS A 110 1.53 -3.33 22.94
N CYS A 111 0.81 -2.21 22.98
CA CYS A 111 0.86 -1.21 21.93
C CYS A 111 2.24 -0.58 21.72
N SER A 112 3.03 -0.43 22.78
CA SER A 112 4.39 0.13 22.70
C SER A 112 5.39 -0.76 21.96
N GLU A 113 5.13 -2.06 21.93
CA GLU A 113 6.00 -3.06 21.32
C GLU A 113 5.41 -3.65 20.02
N CYS A 114 4.32 -3.07 19.51
CA CYS A 114 3.61 -3.63 18.35
C CYS A 114 4.20 -3.10 17.04
N PRO A 115 4.83 -3.94 16.22
CA PRO A 115 5.40 -3.51 14.94
C PRO A 115 4.33 -3.04 13.96
N VAL A 116 3.14 -3.65 13.94
CA VAL A 116 2.04 -3.21 13.06
C VAL A 116 1.61 -1.79 13.36
N ARG A 117 1.56 -1.42 14.65
CA ARG A 117 1.29 -0.04 15.06
C ARG A 117 2.36 0.90 14.52
N HIS A 118 3.63 0.57 14.71
CA HIS A 118 4.74 1.40 14.26
C HIS A 118 4.78 1.52 12.73
N ASN A 119 4.52 0.43 12.01
CA ASN A 119 4.38 0.45 10.56
C ASN A 119 3.27 1.40 10.11
N TYR A 120 2.13 1.37 10.81
CA TYR A 120 1.03 2.29 10.53
C TYR A 120 1.41 3.74 10.82
N GLU A 121 2.06 4.01 11.97
CA GLU A 121 2.56 5.33 12.35
C GLU A 121 3.64 5.86 11.38
N LEU A 122 4.50 5.00 10.84
CA LEU A 122 5.49 5.36 9.81
C LEU A 122 4.82 5.97 8.57
N LEU A 123 3.67 5.44 8.19
CA LEU A 123 2.91 5.92 7.02
C LEU A 123 2.05 7.16 7.32
N PHE A 124 2.08 7.71 8.53
CA PHE A 124 1.58 9.07 8.79
C PHE A 124 2.48 10.12 8.15
N ASN A 125 3.75 9.82 7.95
CA ASN A 125 4.68 10.75 7.31
C ASN A 125 4.37 10.87 5.80
N PRO A 126 4.00 12.08 5.31
CA PRO A 126 3.67 12.29 3.91
C PRO A 126 4.81 11.94 2.95
N LYS A 127 6.06 12.17 3.34
CA LYS A 127 7.24 11.87 2.49
C LYS A 127 7.43 10.37 2.29
N VAL A 128 7.15 9.56 3.32
CA VAL A 128 7.18 8.09 3.21
C VAL A 128 6.09 7.62 2.26
N ARG A 129 4.88 8.14 2.39
CA ARG A 129 3.77 7.82 1.48
C ARG A 129 4.09 8.21 0.04
N GLU A 130 4.60 9.40 -0.17
CA GLU A 130 5.00 9.90 -1.50
C GLU A 130 6.08 9.01 -2.12
N SER A 131 7.08 8.61 -1.36
CA SER A 131 8.13 7.70 -1.82
C SER A 131 7.54 6.35 -2.28
N ILE A 132 6.66 5.76 -1.48
CA ILE A 132 5.98 4.50 -1.83
C ILE A 132 5.11 4.66 -3.07
N ILE A 133 4.35 5.76 -3.17
CA ILE A 133 3.50 6.04 -4.34
C ILE A 133 4.34 6.16 -5.60
N ASN A 134 5.46 6.87 -5.55
CA ASN A 134 6.37 7.01 -6.67
C ASN A 134 6.94 5.66 -7.11
N GLN A 135 7.30 4.79 -6.16
CA GLN A 135 7.74 3.42 -6.44
C GLN A 135 6.66 2.60 -7.14
N LEU A 136 5.42 2.64 -6.65
CA LEU A 136 4.30 1.92 -7.26
C LEU A 136 4.03 2.37 -8.70
N VAL A 137 4.11 3.67 -8.96
CA VAL A 137 3.96 4.22 -10.32
C VAL A 137 5.12 3.79 -11.20
N GLU A 138 6.35 3.85 -10.71
CA GLU A 138 7.54 3.45 -11.45
C GLU A 138 7.51 1.96 -11.84
N VAL A 139 7.11 1.08 -10.90
CA VAL A 139 6.89 -0.35 -11.15
C VAL A 139 5.82 -0.55 -12.22
N SER A 140 4.70 0.16 -12.12
CA SER A 140 3.63 0.09 -13.12
C SER A 140 4.12 0.45 -14.52
N ILE A 141 5.01 1.44 -14.64
CA ILE A 141 5.60 1.85 -15.92
C ILE A 141 6.62 0.83 -16.42
N LYS A 142 7.56 0.41 -15.56
CA LYS A 142 8.68 -0.46 -15.95
C LYS A 142 8.22 -1.87 -16.29
N ASP A 143 7.33 -2.44 -15.50
CA ASP A 143 6.82 -3.79 -15.71
C ASP A 143 5.61 -3.83 -16.64
N LYS A 144 5.09 -2.66 -17.06
CA LYS A 144 3.88 -2.52 -17.89
C LYS A 144 2.68 -3.26 -17.29
N VAL A 145 2.59 -3.24 -15.97
CA VAL A 145 1.52 -3.91 -15.21
C VAL A 145 0.39 -2.93 -14.94
N VAL A 146 -0.83 -3.37 -15.18
CA VAL A 146 -2.02 -2.65 -14.75
C VAL A 146 -2.27 -3.01 -13.28
N VAL A 147 -1.95 -2.08 -12.39
CA VAL A 147 -2.14 -2.29 -10.95
C VAL A 147 -3.60 -1.97 -10.58
N THR A 148 -4.27 -2.93 -10.00
CA THR A 148 -5.66 -2.78 -9.55
C THR A 148 -5.72 -2.20 -8.14
N THR A 149 -6.85 -1.57 -7.79
CA THR A 149 -7.10 -1.07 -6.41
C THR A 149 -6.93 -2.17 -5.36
N ARG A 150 -7.35 -3.40 -5.70
CA ARG A 150 -7.22 -4.55 -4.79
C ARG A 150 -5.76 -4.90 -4.54
N GLU A 151 -4.93 -4.90 -5.57
CA GLU A 151 -3.50 -5.18 -5.42
C GLU A 151 -2.81 -4.10 -4.60
N ILE A 152 -3.20 -2.83 -4.75
CA ILE A 152 -2.67 -1.74 -3.93
C ILE A 152 -3.08 -1.91 -2.46
N LEU A 153 -4.34 -2.26 -2.18
CA LEU A 153 -4.79 -2.49 -0.81
C LEU A 153 -4.10 -3.71 -0.18
N ASN A 154 -3.91 -4.78 -0.95
CA ASN A 154 -3.12 -5.93 -0.50
C ASN A 154 -1.67 -5.53 -0.22
N PHE A 155 -1.05 -4.78 -1.13
CA PHE A 155 0.31 -4.25 -0.93
C PHE A 155 0.41 -3.42 0.36
N ILE A 156 -0.55 -2.50 0.60
CA ILE A 156 -0.60 -1.72 1.84
C ILE A 156 -0.68 -2.67 3.06
N TYR A 157 -1.52 -3.69 3.00
CA TYR A 157 -1.62 -4.67 4.06
C TYR A 157 -0.30 -5.43 4.27
N ASP A 158 0.31 -5.90 3.20
CA ASP A 158 1.53 -6.72 3.23
C ASP A 158 2.75 -5.96 3.79
N ILE A 159 2.85 -4.64 3.54
CA ILE A 159 3.91 -3.81 4.12
C ILE A 159 3.64 -3.39 5.58
N LEU A 160 2.42 -3.56 6.06
CA LEU A 160 2.04 -3.26 7.45
C LEU A 160 2.09 -4.47 8.34
N VAL A 161 1.71 -5.63 7.80
CA VAL A 161 1.42 -6.85 8.58
C VAL A 161 2.19 -8.02 8.01
N HIS A 162 3.03 -8.63 8.84
CA HIS A 162 3.71 -9.86 8.46
C HIS A 162 2.70 -10.99 8.25
N SER A 163 2.92 -11.84 7.24
CA SER A 163 2.02 -12.95 6.90
C SER A 163 1.73 -13.91 8.07
N ALA A 164 2.70 -14.10 8.96
CA ALA A 164 2.54 -14.91 10.17
C ALA A 164 1.52 -14.35 11.18
N PHE A 165 1.08 -13.07 11.07
CA PHE A 165 0.03 -12.53 11.95
C PHE A 165 -1.35 -13.16 11.73
N SER A 166 -1.56 -13.86 10.64
CA SER A 166 -2.79 -14.63 10.41
C SER A 166 -2.88 -15.91 11.26
N GLU A 167 -1.80 -16.35 11.88
CA GLU A 167 -1.76 -17.51 12.75
C GLU A 167 -2.38 -17.19 14.11
N LYS A 168 -3.33 -18.02 14.56
CA LYS A 168 -4.07 -17.82 15.82
C LYS A 168 -3.18 -17.71 17.05
N ASP A 169 -1.99 -18.29 17.01
CA ASP A 169 -1.04 -18.36 18.12
C ASP A 169 -0.02 -17.22 18.13
N PHE A 170 -0.06 -16.33 17.15
CA PHE A 170 0.94 -15.27 17.03
C PHE A 170 0.97 -14.36 18.26
N PHE A 171 -0.19 -13.96 18.77
CA PHE A 171 -0.29 -13.09 19.94
C PHE A 171 -0.03 -13.80 21.28
N THR A 172 -0.09 -15.11 21.34
CA THR A 172 0.22 -15.87 22.56
C THR A 172 1.72 -16.06 22.77
N LYS A 173 2.55 -15.89 21.75
CA LYS A 173 4.02 -15.86 21.83
C LYS A 173 4.54 -14.48 22.23
N GLN A 174 3.96 -13.88 23.27
CA GLN A 174 4.09 -12.47 23.69
C GLN A 174 5.52 -11.95 23.92
N ASN A 175 6.51 -12.82 24.07
CA ASN A 175 7.91 -12.39 24.23
C ASN A 175 8.65 -12.16 22.90
N HIS A 176 7.97 -12.36 21.78
CA HIS A 176 8.59 -12.36 20.48
C HIS A 176 9.11 -10.96 20.08
N PHE A 177 8.33 -9.92 20.34
CA PHE A 177 8.69 -8.55 19.97
C PHE A 177 9.57 -7.81 20.97
N LYS A 178 9.86 -8.40 22.12
CA LYS A 178 10.83 -7.84 23.08
C LYS A 178 12.27 -7.99 22.59
N LYS A 179 12.51 -8.89 21.64
CA LYS A 179 13.82 -9.03 21.00
C LYS A 179 13.85 -8.13 19.77
N LEU A 180 14.82 -7.21 19.72
CA LEU A 180 15.01 -6.26 18.63
C LEU A 180 15.02 -6.94 17.26
N GLU A 181 15.77 -8.03 17.10
CA GLU A 181 15.85 -8.82 15.88
C GLU A 181 14.45 -9.22 15.38
N LYS A 182 13.64 -9.80 16.25
CA LYS A 182 12.27 -10.23 15.92
C LYS A 182 11.31 -9.06 15.67
N TYR A 183 11.57 -7.92 16.28
CA TYR A 183 10.83 -6.72 16.01
C TYR A 183 11.14 -6.17 14.62
N LEU A 184 12.43 -6.08 14.26
CA LEU A 184 12.88 -5.56 12.97
C LEU A 184 12.33 -6.39 11.80
N GLU A 185 12.29 -7.72 11.92
CA GLU A 185 11.70 -8.63 10.92
C GLU A 185 10.25 -8.29 10.55
N HIS A 186 9.55 -7.52 11.39
CA HIS A 186 8.15 -7.15 11.21
C HIS A 186 7.95 -5.67 10.87
N THR A 187 9.04 -4.95 10.56
CA THR A 187 8.97 -3.53 10.17
C THR A 187 8.73 -3.38 8.67
N THR A 188 8.06 -2.29 8.27
CA THR A 188 7.72 -2.02 6.87
C THR A 188 8.89 -2.19 5.88
N PRO A 189 10.11 -1.67 6.13
CA PRO A 189 11.22 -1.87 5.22
C PRO A 189 11.57 -3.34 5.00
N ILE A 190 11.60 -4.13 6.08
CA ILE A 190 11.93 -5.55 6.01
C ILE A 190 10.77 -6.34 5.37
N LEU A 191 9.52 -6.03 5.73
CA LEU A 191 8.35 -6.70 5.12
C LEU A 191 8.31 -6.50 3.60
N ALA A 192 8.62 -5.30 3.12
CA ALA A 192 8.69 -5.03 1.68
C ALA A 192 9.75 -5.89 0.98
N TYR A 193 10.80 -6.28 1.69
CA TYR A 193 11.89 -7.11 1.18
C TYR A 193 11.64 -8.60 1.31
N GLU A 194 11.33 -9.06 2.52
CA GLU A 194 11.25 -10.50 2.84
C GLU A 194 9.93 -11.12 2.37
N GLN A 195 8.85 -10.35 2.33
CA GLN A 195 7.56 -10.83 1.85
C GLN A 195 7.35 -10.67 0.33
N ALA A 196 8.40 -10.45 -0.43
CA ALA A 196 8.29 -10.23 -1.88
C ALA A 196 7.53 -11.35 -2.63
N ASP A 197 7.57 -12.57 -2.10
CA ASP A 197 6.88 -13.71 -2.70
C ASP A 197 5.37 -13.76 -2.37
N VAL A 198 4.89 -12.94 -1.44
CA VAL A 198 3.48 -12.91 -1.01
C VAL A 198 2.59 -12.31 -2.09
N SER A 199 3.07 -11.28 -2.80
CA SER A 199 2.33 -10.68 -3.91
C SER A 199 3.22 -10.32 -5.09
N GLN A 200 2.64 -10.37 -6.29
CA GLN A 200 3.35 -9.98 -7.52
C GLN A 200 3.80 -8.51 -7.45
N LEU A 201 3.01 -7.64 -6.83
CA LEU A 201 3.34 -6.22 -6.70
C LEU A 201 4.53 -6.00 -5.77
N LEU A 202 4.59 -6.69 -4.63
CA LEU A 202 5.76 -6.67 -3.74
C LEU A 202 7.02 -7.17 -4.45
N ASN A 203 6.90 -8.29 -5.19
CA ASN A 203 8.01 -8.83 -5.96
C ASN A 203 8.50 -7.83 -7.02
N SER A 204 7.59 -7.15 -7.71
CA SER A 204 7.95 -6.12 -8.68
C SER A 204 8.63 -4.91 -8.01
N VAL A 205 8.15 -4.47 -6.86
CA VAL A 205 8.79 -3.40 -6.07
C VAL A 205 10.20 -3.81 -5.69
N ARG A 206 10.39 -5.00 -5.12
CA ARG A 206 11.72 -5.52 -4.76
C ARG A 206 12.66 -5.63 -5.95
N LYS A 207 12.16 -6.08 -7.10
CA LYS A 207 12.95 -6.23 -8.34
C LYS A 207 13.48 -4.90 -8.86
N HIS A 208 12.71 -3.83 -8.68
CA HIS A 208 13.09 -2.47 -9.03
C HIS A 208 13.58 -1.67 -7.83
N ASP A 209 14.19 -2.34 -6.88
CA ASP A 209 14.65 -1.81 -5.62
C ASP A 209 15.49 -0.55 -5.76
N PHE A 210 14.97 0.52 -5.18
CA PHE A 210 15.57 1.85 -5.20
C PHE A 210 16.67 2.03 -4.16
N LEU A 211 16.78 1.13 -3.20
CA LEU A 211 17.89 1.11 -2.24
C LEU A 211 19.23 0.82 -2.93
N ARG A 212 19.19 0.36 -4.19
CA ARG A 212 20.41 0.27 -5.03
C ARG A 212 20.90 1.63 -5.50
N TYR A 213 20.07 2.66 -5.44
CA TYR A 213 20.52 4.02 -5.69
C TYR A 213 21.24 4.54 -4.44
N ARG A 214 22.56 4.54 -4.50
CA ARG A 214 23.38 5.19 -3.49
C ARG A 214 23.00 6.67 -3.45
N THR A 215 22.61 7.12 -2.27
CA THR A 215 22.51 8.55 -1.99
C THR A 215 23.73 8.98 -1.21
N SER A 216 24.17 10.23 -1.41
CA SER A 216 25.30 10.80 -0.66
C SER A 216 25.06 10.74 0.86
N GLU A 217 23.82 10.90 1.28
CA GLU A 217 23.41 10.83 2.70
C GLU A 217 23.55 9.41 3.26
N LEU A 218 23.19 8.38 2.49
CA LEU A 218 23.33 6.99 2.90
C LEU A 218 24.82 6.58 2.93
N ASP A 219 25.61 7.04 1.96
CA ASP A 219 27.05 6.80 1.92
C ASP A 219 27.76 7.50 3.10
N GLU A 220 27.36 8.75 3.43
CA GLU A 220 27.87 9.49 4.59
C GLU A 220 27.50 8.80 5.90
N PHE A 221 26.24 8.37 6.04
CA PHE A 221 25.79 7.60 7.20
C PHE A 221 26.57 6.30 7.35
N SER A 222 26.71 5.52 6.28
CA SER A 222 27.44 4.26 6.28
C SER A 222 28.91 4.45 6.62
N LEU A 223 29.55 5.47 6.03
CA LEU A 223 30.95 5.80 6.32
C LEU A 223 31.12 6.21 7.78
N SER A 224 30.25 7.08 8.29
CA SER A 224 30.27 7.54 9.67
C SER A 224 30.04 6.38 10.65
N TYR A 225 29.12 5.46 10.33
CA TYR A 225 28.86 4.26 11.12
C TYR A 225 30.08 3.34 11.21
N HIS A 226 30.83 3.16 10.12
CA HIS A 226 32.00 2.28 10.09
C HIS A 226 33.29 2.91 10.64
N THR A 227 33.39 4.24 10.62
CA THR A 227 34.61 4.95 11.03
C THR A 227 34.53 5.57 12.42
N SER A 228 33.35 5.73 12.97
CA SER A 228 33.14 6.32 14.29
C SER A 228 33.44 5.32 15.41
N SER A 229 34.09 5.78 16.44
CA SER A 229 34.26 5.03 17.71
C SER A 229 32.96 5.00 18.54
N ASP A 230 32.03 5.95 18.31
CA ASP A 230 30.71 5.99 18.92
C ASP A 230 29.66 6.25 17.84
N VAL A 231 28.86 5.24 17.54
CA VAL A 231 27.82 5.28 16.50
C VAL A 231 26.49 5.83 17.02
N ARG A 232 26.32 5.95 18.35
CA ARG A 232 25.05 6.36 18.98
C ARG A 232 24.54 7.71 18.49
N PRO A 233 25.34 8.80 18.43
CA PRO A 233 24.84 10.09 17.99
C PRO A 233 24.30 10.09 16.56
N PHE A 234 24.90 9.28 15.68
CA PHE A 234 24.44 9.15 14.29
C PHE A 234 23.11 8.42 14.21
N PHE A 235 22.98 7.34 14.98
CA PHE A 235 21.76 6.55 15.02
C PHE A 235 20.60 7.32 15.66
N GLU A 236 20.84 7.99 16.79
CA GLU A 236 19.85 8.86 17.44
C GLU A 236 19.35 9.96 16.49
N LYS A 237 20.25 10.56 15.72
CA LYS A 237 19.89 11.54 14.70
C LYS A 237 19.01 10.93 13.59
N ALA A 238 19.33 9.71 13.15
CA ALA A 238 18.59 9.02 12.10
C ALA A 238 17.17 8.60 12.53
N ILE A 239 16.99 8.16 13.78
CA ILE A 239 15.69 7.74 14.31
C ILE A 239 14.84 8.88 14.86
N LYS A 240 15.42 10.06 15.08
CA LYS A 240 14.72 11.22 15.65
C LYS A 240 13.51 11.61 14.82
N GLY A 241 12.36 11.72 15.47
CA GLY A 241 11.08 12.04 14.83
C GLY A 241 10.44 10.86 14.09
N THR A 242 11.03 9.66 14.15
CA THR A 242 10.44 8.43 13.64
C THR A 242 9.73 7.66 14.75
N PRO A 243 8.84 6.70 14.45
CA PRO A 243 8.27 5.79 15.45
C PRO A 243 9.32 4.98 16.23
N TYR A 244 10.53 4.83 15.69
CA TYR A 244 11.64 4.11 16.31
C TYR A 244 12.30 4.87 17.47
N GLU A 245 12.08 6.18 17.59
CA GLU A 245 12.61 7.00 18.69
C GLU A 245 12.18 6.49 20.07
N LYS A 246 11.04 5.80 20.16
CA LYS A 246 10.54 5.18 21.39
C LYS A 246 11.37 3.98 21.86
N PHE A 247 12.19 3.42 20.98
CA PHE A 247 13.11 2.36 21.31
C PHE A 247 14.47 2.94 21.73
N SER A 248 14.51 3.65 22.86
CA SER A 248 15.78 4.08 23.45
C SER A 248 16.73 2.90 23.73
N GLU A 249 16.16 1.71 23.92
CA GLU A 249 16.89 0.45 24.00
C GLU A 249 17.61 0.08 22.69
N LEU A 250 17.20 0.63 21.52
CA LEU A 250 17.91 0.46 20.26
C LEU A 250 19.35 0.99 20.37
N THR A 251 19.56 2.09 21.08
CA THR A 251 20.89 2.65 21.31
C THR A 251 21.72 1.81 22.29
N ASP A 252 21.08 1.16 23.24
CA ASP A 252 21.77 0.24 24.17
C ASP A 252 22.15 -1.07 23.48
N HIS A 253 21.38 -1.48 22.49
CA HIS A 253 21.69 -2.67 21.68
C HIS A 253 22.71 -2.43 20.57
N LEU A 254 23.07 -1.19 20.23
CA LEU A 254 24.15 -0.92 19.29
C LEU A 254 25.50 -1.47 19.75
N ASN A 255 25.72 -1.56 21.05
CA ASN A 255 26.88 -2.27 21.59
C ASN A 255 26.83 -3.78 21.28
N PHE A 256 25.64 -4.33 21.07
CA PHE A 256 25.43 -5.72 20.68
C PHE A 256 25.66 -5.94 19.17
N VAL A 257 25.38 -4.96 18.35
CA VAL A 257 25.64 -4.99 16.89
C VAL A 257 27.15 -5.02 16.60
N GLU A 258 27.98 -4.36 17.41
CA GLU A 258 29.43 -4.47 17.32
C GLU A 258 29.94 -5.88 17.61
N THR A 259 29.21 -6.66 18.39
CA THR A 259 29.60 -8.02 18.80
C THR A 259 28.94 -9.12 17.96
N SER A 260 27.95 -8.80 17.12
CA SER A 260 27.26 -9.76 16.27
C SER A 260 27.42 -9.41 14.79
N PRO A 261 28.33 -10.11 14.06
CA PRO A 261 28.53 -9.89 12.63
C PRO A 261 27.25 -10.03 11.79
N ASP A 262 26.38 -10.99 12.16
CA ASP A 262 25.13 -11.28 11.42
C ASP A 262 24.12 -10.14 11.50
N LEU A 263 24.09 -9.39 12.60
CA LEU A 263 23.20 -8.24 12.75
C LEU A 263 23.72 -7.03 11.97
N LYS A 264 25.05 -6.90 11.88
CA LYS A 264 25.72 -5.84 11.13
C LYS A 264 25.52 -5.99 9.61
N GLU A 265 25.33 -7.21 9.14
CA GLU A 265 25.06 -7.50 7.73
C GLU A 265 23.59 -7.27 7.35
N LYS A 266 22.69 -7.28 8.35
CA LYS A 266 21.22 -7.09 8.15
C LYS A 266 20.76 -5.65 8.36
N LEU A 267 21.56 -4.79 8.98
CA LEU A 267 21.31 -3.36 9.16
C LEU A 267 22.04 -2.55 8.09
#